data_d116991565990d5b9339131717534f7b
#
_entry.id   d116991565990d5b9339131717534f7b
#
_cell.length_a   1.000
_cell.length_b   1.000
_cell.length_c   1.000
_cell.angle_alpha   90.00
_cell.angle_beta   90.00
_cell.angle_gamma   90.00
#
_symmetry.space_group_name_H-M   'P 1'
#
loop_
_entity.id
_entity.type
_entity.pdbx_description
1 polymer ?
#
loop_
_entity_poly.entity_id
_entity_poly.type
_entity_poly.pdbx_seq_one_letter_code
_entity_poly.pdbx_strand_id
1 'polypeptide(L)'
;GNTGGGAGTYQEYVGIYDDSNALYVEVPVEWSDVDGSNWLDDEDGTVLGSELMASTNLAGFSSDYVTPGVQIIASAGLGGQEMGSLVDFFDFSTDCTLDGRYDYEDPLFNGVYDLYTDCAGEGSVIIVLAAEPADRAYATIVLVQAVTSADLDALDHILNTFNVVGTLPGQ
;
A
#
# COMPACT_ATOMS: atom_id res chain seq x y z
N GLY A 1 -8.22 -9.34 26.11
CA GLY A 1 -7.81 -9.17 26.04
C GLY A 1 -7.28 -8.70 26.13
N ASN A 2 -7.14 -8.76 26.12
CA ASN A 2 -6.51 -8.42 26.11
C ASN A 2 -6.34 -7.72 25.99
N THR A 3 -6.45 -7.40 26.12
CA THR A 3 -6.24 -6.83 25.90
C THR A 3 -5.63 -6.31 25.68
N GLY A 4 -5.64 -6.29 25.70
CA GLY A 4 -5.08 -5.90 25.41
C GLY A 4 -4.56 -5.19 25.20
N GLY A 5 -4.73 -4.89 25.30
CA GLY A 5 -4.17 -4.14 24.83
C GLY A 5 -3.04 -4.00 24.48
N GLY A 6 -2.79 -3.88 24.63
CA GLY A 6 -1.72 -3.66 24.23
C GLY A 6 -1.30 -3.80 23.00
N ALA A 7 -0.23 -4.00 22.92
CA ALA A 7 0.42 -4.26 21.75
C ALA A 7 -0.29 -5.35 21.11
N GLY A 8 -1.32 -5.10 20.68
CA GLY A 8 -2.10 -6.12 20.12
C GLY A 8 -1.63 -6.50 18.77
N THR A 9 -2.20 -7.57 18.31
CA THR A 9 -2.17 -7.95 16.92
C THR A 9 -3.62 -8.04 16.48
N TYR A 10 -3.84 -7.90 15.19
CA TYR A 10 -5.17 -8.18 14.64
C TYR A 10 -5.39 -9.69 14.67
N GLN A 11 -6.59 -10.11 15.05
CA GLN A 11 -6.90 -11.54 15.22
C GLN A 11 -7.23 -12.22 13.90
N GLU A 12 -7.82 -11.48 12.97
CA GLU A 12 -8.28 -12.05 11.71
C GLU A 12 -7.92 -11.16 10.56
N TYR A 13 -7.56 -11.78 9.44
CA TYR A 13 -7.31 -11.11 8.18
C TYR A 13 -8.29 -11.63 7.14
N VAL A 14 -8.61 -10.81 6.17
CA VAL A 14 -9.51 -11.18 5.07
C VAL A 14 -8.83 -10.83 3.76
N GLY A 15 -8.96 -11.73 2.77
CA GLY A 15 -8.48 -11.47 1.42
C GLY A 15 -9.48 -10.59 0.68
N ILE A 16 -8.99 -9.52 0.07
CA ILE A 16 -9.82 -8.61 -0.70
C ILE A 16 -9.25 -8.44 -2.11
N TYR A 17 -10.12 -8.08 -3.04
CA TYR A 17 -9.78 -7.86 -4.43
C TYR A 17 -10.29 -6.49 -4.87
N ASP A 18 -9.61 -5.88 -5.83
CA ASP A 18 -10.15 -4.70 -6.50
C ASP A 18 -11.32 -5.10 -7.41
N ASP A 19 -12.03 -4.11 -7.94
CA ASP A 19 -13.23 -4.36 -8.75
C ASP A 19 -12.94 -5.10 -10.06
N SER A 20 -11.71 -5.00 -10.58
CA SER A 20 -11.31 -5.72 -11.79
C SER A 20 -10.79 -7.13 -11.51
N ASN A 21 -10.69 -7.52 -10.24
CA ASN A 21 -10.12 -8.80 -9.80
C ASN A 21 -8.66 -8.98 -10.24
N ALA A 22 -7.93 -7.89 -10.38
CA ALA A 22 -6.52 -7.93 -10.76
C ALA A 22 -5.59 -7.88 -9.56
N LEU A 23 -6.02 -7.26 -8.46
CA LEU A 23 -5.23 -7.10 -7.25
C LEU A 23 -5.81 -7.91 -6.11
N TYR A 24 -4.93 -8.48 -5.30
CA TYR A 24 -5.29 -9.23 -4.10
C TYR A 24 -4.39 -8.80 -2.95
N VAL A 25 -4.94 -8.72 -1.75
CA VAL A 25 -4.17 -8.52 -0.53
C VAL A 25 -5.01 -8.99 0.66
N GLU A 26 -4.34 -9.38 1.74
CA GLU A 26 -5.01 -9.69 2.99
C GLU A 26 -4.81 -8.54 3.97
N VAL A 27 -5.91 -8.08 4.53
CA VAL A 27 -5.93 -6.95 5.48
C VAL A 27 -6.69 -7.36 6.74
N PRO A 28 -6.44 -6.66 7.87
CA PRO A 28 -7.26 -6.92 9.06
C PRO A 28 -8.74 -6.75 8.76
N VAL A 29 -9.58 -7.60 9.34
CA VAL A 29 -11.04 -7.48 9.14
C VAL A 29 -11.55 -6.12 9.60
N GLU A 30 -10.87 -5.46 10.53
CA GLU A 30 -11.21 -4.12 11.01
C GLU A 30 -11.04 -3.04 9.94
N TRP A 31 -10.19 -3.29 8.93
CA TRP A 31 -10.01 -2.34 7.82
C TRP A 31 -11.09 -2.58 6.77
N SER A 32 -12.34 -2.38 7.17
CA SER A 32 -13.51 -2.76 6.39
C SER A 32 -14.01 -1.69 5.44
N ASP A 33 -13.44 -0.49 5.49
CA ASP A 33 -13.75 0.56 4.51
C ASP A 33 -12.84 0.32 3.30
N VAL A 34 -13.40 -0.19 2.22
CA VAL A 34 -12.65 -0.69 1.07
C VAL A 34 -13.12 0.00 -0.20
N ASP A 35 -12.17 0.41 -1.04
CA ASP A 35 -12.45 0.96 -2.36
C ASP A 35 -11.54 0.27 -3.37
N GLY A 36 -12.13 -0.49 -4.27
CA GLY A 36 -11.40 -1.21 -5.33
C GLY A 36 -11.64 -0.66 -6.72
N SER A 37 -12.11 0.60 -6.84
CA SER A 37 -12.34 1.19 -8.16
C SER A 37 -11.02 1.47 -8.86
N ASN A 38 -11.04 1.47 -10.20
CA ASN A 38 -9.84 1.61 -11.01
C ASN A 38 -9.07 2.90 -10.71
N TRP A 39 -7.76 2.84 -10.93
CA TRP A 39 -6.90 4.01 -10.91
C TRP A 39 -7.14 4.79 -12.20
N LEU A 40 -7.57 6.03 -12.07
CA LEU A 40 -7.97 6.89 -13.18
C LEU A 40 -7.05 8.08 -13.30
N ASP A 41 -6.89 8.55 -14.55
CA ASP A 41 -6.24 9.84 -14.80
C ASP A 41 -7.15 10.95 -14.26
N ASP A 42 -6.58 11.88 -13.52
CA ASP A 42 -7.33 12.95 -12.88
C ASP A 42 -7.94 13.94 -13.87
N GLU A 43 -7.36 14.06 -15.07
CA GLU A 43 -7.78 15.06 -16.05
C GLU A 43 -8.91 14.57 -16.94
N ASP A 44 -8.80 13.35 -17.45
CA ASP A 44 -9.75 12.86 -18.44
C ASP A 44 -10.48 11.58 -18.05
N GLY A 45 -10.18 11.02 -16.88
CA GLY A 45 -10.83 9.81 -16.40
C GLY A 45 -10.41 8.53 -17.10
N THR A 46 -9.33 8.57 -17.88
CA THR A 46 -8.79 7.37 -18.51
C THR A 46 -8.35 6.37 -17.46
N VAL A 47 -8.65 5.09 -17.69
CA VAL A 47 -8.23 4.02 -16.79
C VAL A 47 -6.73 3.80 -16.95
N LEU A 48 -5.98 4.01 -15.88
CA LEU A 48 -4.52 3.85 -15.87
C LEU A 48 -4.08 2.49 -15.34
N GLY A 49 -4.90 1.88 -14.51
CA GLY A 49 -4.57 0.59 -13.91
C GLY A 49 -5.58 0.20 -12.85
N SER A 50 -5.17 -0.71 -11.99
CA SER A 50 -5.98 -1.15 -10.85
C SER A 50 -5.57 -0.41 -9.60
N GLU A 51 -6.53 -0.21 -8.70
CA GLU A 51 -6.28 0.38 -7.40
C GLU A 51 -7.13 -0.34 -6.35
N LEU A 52 -6.57 -0.54 -5.17
CA LEU A 52 -7.27 -1.18 -4.06
C LEU A 52 -6.85 -0.48 -2.78
N MET A 53 -7.83 0.03 -2.04
CA MET A 53 -7.59 0.69 -0.76
C MET A 53 -8.42 0.04 0.33
N ALA A 54 -7.87 -0.06 1.52
CA ALA A 54 -8.59 -0.53 2.70
C ALA A 54 -8.09 0.21 3.95
N SER A 55 -9.00 0.54 4.83
CA SER A 55 -8.70 1.29 6.04
C SER A 55 -9.83 1.11 7.04
N THR A 56 -9.64 1.55 8.26
CA THR A 56 -10.75 1.71 9.20
C THR A 56 -11.66 2.87 8.77
N ASN A 57 -11.10 3.85 8.02
CA ASN A 57 -11.82 5.01 7.52
C ASN A 57 -11.00 5.63 6.40
N LEU A 58 -11.40 5.41 5.15
CA LEU A 58 -10.64 5.89 4.00
C LEU A 58 -10.51 7.41 3.95
N ALA A 59 -11.54 8.14 4.38
CA ALA A 59 -11.45 9.60 4.41
C ALA A 59 -10.35 10.07 5.34
N GLY A 60 -10.22 9.44 6.51
CA GLY A 60 -9.12 9.74 7.43
C GLY A 60 -7.78 9.31 6.90
N PHE A 61 -7.71 8.10 6.35
CA PHE A 61 -6.47 7.57 5.77
C PHE A 61 -5.91 8.53 4.70
N SER A 62 -6.77 9.13 3.91
CA SER A 62 -6.37 10.02 2.83
C SER A 62 -6.03 11.43 3.29
N SER A 63 -6.34 11.80 4.53
CA SER A 63 -6.23 13.20 4.97
C SER A 63 -5.45 13.41 6.26
N ASP A 64 -5.16 12.37 7.04
CA ASP A 64 -4.43 12.53 8.30
C ASP A 64 -3.34 11.46 8.44
N TYR A 65 -2.62 11.49 9.57
CA TYR A 65 -1.55 10.55 9.85
C TYR A 65 -1.86 9.67 11.06
N VAL A 66 -3.14 9.57 11.43
CA VAL A 66 -3.57 8.79 12.61
C VAL A 66 -4.55 7.68 12.24
N THR A 67 -4.85 7.50 10.97
CA THR A 67 -5.76 6.46 10.49
C THR A 67 -4.97 5.42 9.69
N PRO A 68 -4.95 4.16 10.12
CA PRO A 68 -4.19 3.13 9.40
C PRO A 68 -4.88 2.74 8.09
N GLY A 69 -4.08 2.28 7.15
CA GLY A 69 -4.64 1.82 5.89
C GLY A 69 -3.58 1.42 4.88
N VAL A 70 -4.05 0.91 3.74
CA VAL A 70 -3.21 0.50 2.62
C VAL A 70 -3.81 1.02 1.32
N GLN A 71 -2.92 1.40 0.40
CA GLN A 71 -3.28 1.73 -0.97
C GLN A 71 -2.35 0.94 -1.89
N ILE A 72 -2.90 0.21 -2.83
CA ILE A 72 -2.13 -0.55 -3.82
C ILE A 72 -2.57 -0.08 -5.21
N ILE A 73 -1.59 0.25 -6.03
CA ILE A 73 -1.80 0.62 -7.43
C ILE A 73 -0.95 -0.32 -8.27
N ALA A 74 -1.47 -0.80 -9.39
CA ALA A 74 -0.67 -1.57 -10.32
C ALA A 74 -1.07 -1.19 -11.74
N SER A 75 -0.06 -1.07 -12.61
CA SER A 75 -0.28 -0.65 -13.99
C SER A 75 0.82 -1.19 -14.88
N ALA A 76 0.44 -1.68 -16.04
CA ALA A 76 1.40 -2.06 -17.07
C ALA A 76 2.13 -0.83 -17.63
N GLY A 77 1.49 0.34 -17.59
CA GLY A 77 2.12 1.59 -18.00
C GLY A 77 3.30 1.99 -17.13
N LEU A 78 3.40 1.44 -15.91
CA LEU A 78 4.53 1.68 -15.02
C LEU A 78 5.65 0.65 -15.24
N GLY A 79 5.43 -0.38 -16.05
CA GLY A 79 6.41 -1.42 -16.30
C GLY A 79 7.65 -0.87 -16.99
N GLY A 80 8.80 -1.40 -16.62
CA GLY A 80 10.07 -0.98 -17.22
C GLY A 80 10.66 0.30 -16.66
N GLN A 81 9.98 0.97 -15.74
CA GLN A 81 10.50 2.17 -15.11
C GLN A 81 11.40 1.81 -13.93
N GLU A 82 12.22 2.76 -13.50
CA GLU A 82 13.04 2.60 -12.31
C GLU A 82 12.16 2.65 -11.07
N MET A 83 12.28 1.67 -10.19
CA MET A 83 11.46 1.62 -8.98
C MET A 83 11.72 2.83 -8.07
N GLY A 84 12.98 3.26 -7.96
CA GLY A 84 13.29 4.46 -7.19
C GLY A 84 12.58 5.71 -7.71
N SER A 85 12.45 5.84 -9.03
CA SER A 85 11.73 6.96 -9.62
C SER A 85 10.24 6.93 -9.29
N LEU A 86 9.68 5.74 -9.16
CA LEU A 86 8.26 5.61 -8.82
C LEU A 86 7.99 6.03 -7.38
N VAL A 87 8.84 5.61 -6.42
CA VAL A 87 8.64 6.05 -5.03
C VAL A 87 8.89 7.55 -4.86
N ASP A 88 9.70 8.16 -5.73
CA ASP A 88 9.95 9.60 -5.67
C ASP A 88 8.68 10.44 -5.88
N PHE A 89 7.65 9.88 -6.52
CA PHE A 89 6.37 10.58 -6.66
C PHE A 89 5.61 10.73 -5.35
N PHE A 90 6.00 9.98 -4.31
CA PHE A 90 5.30 9.94 -3.02
C PHE A 90 6.23 10.48 -1.94
N ASP A 91 6.31 11.79 -1.81
CA ASP A 91 7.23 12.43 -0.88
C ASP A 91 6.46 12.95 0.33
N PHE A 92 6.68 12.33 1.49
CA PHE A 92 6.07 12.72 2.75
C PHE A 92 7.03 13.46 3.67
N SER A 93 8.18 13.90 3.15
CA SER A 93 9.22 14.49 4.00
C SER A 93 8.84 15.84 4.59
N THR A 94 7.79 16.49 4.09
CA THR A 94 7.28 17.72 4.69
C THR A 94 6.69 17.46 6.07
N ASP A 95 6.00 16.35 6.24
CA ASP A 95 5.27 16.04 7.47
C ASP A 95 5.88 14.89 8.25
N CYS A 96 6.75 14.10 7.62
CA CYS A 96 7.36 12.93 8.21
C CYS A 96 8.88 13.02 8.15
N THR A 97 9.56 12.19 8.95
CA THR A 97 11.00 12.04 8.87
C THR A 97 11.32 10.88 7.95
N LEU A 98 12.07 11.12 6.89
CA LEU A 98 12.53 10.03 6.01
C LEU A 98 13.64 9.27 6.73
N ASP A 99 13.39 8.02 7.08
CA ASP A 99 14.39 7.16 7.71
C ASP A 99 15.41 6.67 6.68
N GLY A 100 14.94 6.29 5.49
CA GLY A 100 15.84 5.84 4.44
C GLY A 100 15.09 5.13 3.32
N ARG A 101 15.85 4.77 2.30
CA ARG A 101 15.39 3.96 1.17
C ARG A 101 16.10 2.63 1.20
N TYR A 102 15.34 1.55 1.06
CA TYR A 102 15.83 0.19 1.23
C TYR A 102 15.42 -0.68 0.05
N ASP A 103 16.23 -1.70 -0.24
CA ASP A 103 15.87 -2.70 -1.24
C ASP A 103 14.76 -3.59 -0.70
N TYR A 104 13.90 -4.04 -1.61
CA TYR A 104 12.81 -4.94 -1.30
C TYR A 104 12.87 -6.17 -2.20
N GLU A 105 12.64 -7.33 -1.63
CA GLU A 105 12.57 -8.57 -2.39
C GLU A 105 11.65 -9.56 -1.70
N ASP A 106 10.79 -10.20 -2.48
CA ASP A 106 10.01 -11.35 -2.04
C ASP A 106 9.96 -12.36 -3.20
N PRO A 107 9.32 -13.53 -3.04
CA PRO A 107 9.32 -14.52 -4.12
C PRO A 107 8.70 -14.06 -5.44
N LEU A 108 7.85 -13.04 -5.43
CA LEU A 108 7.13 -12.57 -6.61
C LEU A 108 7.69 -11.27 -7.18
N PHE A 109 8.24 -10.41 -6.32
CA PHE A 109 8.58 -9.03 -6.68
C PHE A 109 9.93 -8.62 -6.14
N ASN A 110 10.53 -7.63 -6.80
CA ASN A 110 11.66 -6.90 -6.23
C ASN A 110 11.49 -5.41 -6.53
N GLY A 111 12.12 -4.58 -5.72
CA GLY A 111 11.99 -3.14 -5.87
C GLY A 111 12.69 -2.40 -4.75
N VAL A 112 12.13 -1.25 -4.38
CA VAL A 112 12.64 -0.41 -3.28
C VAL A 112 11.47 0.17 -2.49
N TYR A 113 11.74 0.51 -1.23
CA TYR A 113 10.75 1.25 -0.44
C TYR A 113 11.40 2.37 0.34
N ASP A 114 10.62 3.43 0.54
CA ASP A 114 10.97 4.53 1.44
C ASP A 114 10.23 4.32 2.75
N LEU A 115 10.95 4.50 3.84
CA LEU A 115 10.37 4.41 5.18
C LEU A 115 10.35 5.80 5.80
N TYR A 116 9.16 6.25 6.17
CA TYR A 116 8.93 7.51 6.87
C TYR A 116 8.46 7.22 8.29
N THR A 117 8.93 8.01 9.24
CA THR A 117 8.55 7.85 10.64
C THR A 117 8.08 9.18 11.21
N ASP A 118 7.43 9.11 12.37
CA ASP A 118 7.00 10.27 13.15
C ASP A 118 6.24 11.29 12.30
N CYS A 119 5.25 10.81 11.56
CA CYS A 119 4.47 11.69 10.67
C CYS A 119 3.62 12.66 11.48
N ALA A 120 3.76 13.96 11.16
CA ALA A 120 3.07 15.05 11.85
C ALA A 120 3.25 15.01 13.38
N GLY A 121 4.35 14.40 13.88
CA GLY A 121 4.59 14.28 15.31
C GLY A 121 3.71 13.26 16.02
N GLU A 122 2.98 12.44 15.27
CA GLU A 122 2.03 11.47 15.83
C GLU A 122 2.65 10.08 16.04
N GLY A 123 3.88 9.88 15.62
CA GLY A 123 4.54 8.59 15.77
C GLY A 123 4.14 7.54 14.73
N SER A 124 3.34 7.91 13.76
CA SER A 124 2.96 6.96 12.72
C SER A 124 4.07 6.74 11.71
N VAL A 125 3.96 5.63 10.99
CA VAL A 125 4.94 5.17 10.01
C VAL A 125 4.25 5.07 8.66
N ILE A 126 4.93 5.52 7.60
CA ILE A 126 4.46 5.30 6.23
C ILE A 126 5.55 4.57 5.46
N ILE A 127 5.16 3.51 4.79
CA ILE A 127 6.03 2.85 3.82
C ILE A 127 5.45 3.07 2.43
N VAL A 128 6.30 3.47 1.50
CA VAL A 128 5.97 3.55 0.08
C VAL A 128 6.90 2.59 -0.65
N LEU A 129 6.31 1.53 -1.19
CA LEU A 129 7.03 0.49 -1.91
C LEU A 129 6.69 0.58 -3.40
N ALA A 130 7.71 0.51 -4.26
CA ALA A 130 7.51 0.25 -5.67
C ALA A 130 8.21 -1.06 -6.00
N ALA A 131 7.48 -1.99 -6.59
CA ALA A 131 7.99 -3.33 -6.86
C ALA A 131 7.48 -3.84 -8.20
N GLU A 132 8.25 -4.74 -8.81
CA GLU A 132 7.95 -5.27 -10.13
C GLU A 132 8.25 -6.76 -10.19
N PRO A 133 7.55 -7.51 -11.06
CA PRO A 133 7.90 -8.90 -11.31
C PRO A 133 9.18 -8.99 -12.13
N ALA A 134 9.75 -10.19 -12.22
CA ALA A 134 11.01 -10.41 -12.91
C ALA A 134 10.96 -9.99 -14.39
N ASP A 135 9.82 -10.15 -15.06
CA ASP A 135 9.68 -9.79 -16.47
C ASP A 135 9.40 -8.30 -16.69
N ARG A 136 9.22 -7.53 -15.61
CA ARG A 136 9.00 -6.09 -15.64
C ARG A 136 7.79 -5.67 -16.49
N ALA A 137 6.80 -6.55 -16.58
CA ALA A 137 5.61 -6.31 -17.42
C ALA A 137 4.70 -5.22 -16.84
N TYR A 138 4.79 -4.98 -15.54
CA TYR A 138 4.04 -3.94 -14.85
C TYR A 138 4.83 -3.54 -13.60
N ALA A 139 4.36 -2.50 -12.90
CA ALA A 139 4.86 -2.21 -11.57
C ALA A 139 3.69 -1.97 -10.64
N THR A 140 3.94 -2.21 -9.36
CA THR A 140 2.95 -1.97 -8.31
C THR A 140 3.54 -1.01 -7.29
N ILE A 141 2.67 -0.16 -6.74
CA ILE A 141 3.03 0.75 -5.65
C ILE A 141 2.15 0.38 -4.48
N VAL A 142 2.78 0.15 -3.32
CA VAL A 142 2.07 -0.19 -2.08
C VAL A 142 2.41 0.85 -1.04
N LEU A 143 1.41 1.57 -0.57
CA LEU A 143 1.56 2.57 0.48
C LEU A 143 0.81 2.08 1.70
N VAL A 144 1.49 2.01 2.84
CA VAL A 144 0.86 1.59 4.11
C VAL A 144 1.14 2.64 5.16
N GLN A 145 0.10 3.09 5.85
CA GLN A 145 0.21 3.92 7.04
C GLN A 145 -0.11 3.07 8.25
N ALA A 146 0.84 2.98 9.17
CA ALA A 146 0.73 2.19 10.39
C ALA A 146 0.82 3.12 11.60
N VAL A 147 -0.09 2.96 12.54
CA VAL A 147 -0.20 3.85 13.69
C VAL A 147 0.11 3.10 14.99
N THR A 148 -0.27 1.83 15.07
CA THR A 148 -0.07 1.01 16.27
C THR A 148 0.85 -0.17 15.96
N SER A 149 1.26 -0.90 16.99
CA SER A 149 2.04 -2.12 16.77
C SER A 149 1.25 -3.18 16.02
N ALA A 150 -0.06 -3.23 16.22
CA ALA A 150 -0.92 -4.13 15.44
C ALA A 150 -0.88 -3.76 13.96
N ASP A 151 -0.83 -2.46 13.64
CA ASP A 151 -0.72 -1.99 12.26
C ASP A 151 0.63 -2.35 11.65
N LEU A 152 1.70 -2.38 12.44
CA LEU A 152 3.01 -2.83 11.94
C LEU A 152 2.97 -4.31 11.59
N ASP A 153 2.27 -5.12 12.38
CA ASP A 153 2.05 -6.53 12.01
C ASP A 153 1.21 -6.64 10.74
N ALA A 154 0.21 -5.77 10.59
CA ALA A 154 -0.60 -5.73 9.39
C ALA A 154 0.25 -5.36 8.17
N LEU A 155 1.19 -4.45 8.32
CA LEU A 155 2.13 -4.11 7.26
C LEU A 155 2.91 -5.33 6.78
N ASP A 156 3.45 -6.12 7.72
CA ASP A 156 4.16 -7.35 7.36
C ASP A 156 3.24 -8.33 6.63
N HIS A 157 2.01 -8.47 7.10
CA HIS A 157 1.04 -9.37 6.48
C HIS A 157 0.69 -8.91 5.06
N ILE A 158 0.51 -7.62 4.89
CA ILE A 158 0.22 -7.03 3.58
C ILE A 158 1.38 -7.30 2.61
N LEU A 159 2.62 -7.06 3.05
CA LEU A 159 3.78 -7.28 2.18
C LEU A 159 3.96 -8.76 1.81
N ASN A 160 3.48 -9.66 2.65
CA ASN A 160 3.56 -11.10 2.38
C ASN A 160 2.42 -11.63 1.52
N THR A 161 1.38 -10.84 1.28
CA THR A 161 0.17 -11.34 0.61
C THR A 161 -0.25 -10.56 -0.62
N PHE A 162 0.23 -9.30 -0.81
CA PHE A 162 -0.20 -8.54 -1.97
C PHE A 162 0.28 -9.21 -3.26
N ASN A 163 -0.56 -9.19 -4.29
CA ASN A 163 -0.23 -9.84 -5.55
C ASN A 163 -1.09 -9.26 -6.67
N VAL A 164 -0.57 -9.35 -7.87
CA VAL A 164 -1.33 -9.08 -9.08
C VAL A 164 -1.76 -10.46 -9.62
N VAL A 165 -3.05 -10.75 -9.54
CA VAL A 165 -3.59 -12.09 -9.79
C VAL A 165 -4.42 -12.17 -11.07
N GLY A 166 -4.67 -11.02 -11.72
CA GLY A 166 -5.46 -10.95 -12.94
C GLY A 166 -4.91 -9.96 -13.93
N THR A 167 -5.63 -9.74 -15.01
CA THR A 167 -5.25 -8.81 -16.07
C THR A 167 -5.49 -7.38 -15.62
N LEU A 168 -4.45 -6.55 -15.71
CA LEU A 168 -4.55 -5.14 -15.33
C LEU A 168 -5.34 -4.37 -16.39
N PRO A 169 -6.33 -3.55 -15.97
CA PRO A 169 -7.06 -2.70 -16.91
C PRO A 169 -6.21 -1.53 -17.40
N GLY A 170 -6.68 -0.84 -18.42
CA GLY A 170 -6.03 0.38 -18.86
C GLY A 170 -4.92 0.18 -19.89
N GLN A 171 -4.92 -0.95 -20.58
CA GLN A 171 -3.90 -1.26 -21.59
C GLN A 171 -4.30 -0.89 -23.01
#